data_351d77f653ef6d8f6cb3e0a3eab3dff5
#
_entry.id   351d77f653ef6d8f6cb3e0a3eab3dff5
#
_cell.length_a   1.000
_cell.length_b   1.000
_cell.length_c   1.000
_cell.angle_alpha   90.00
_cell.angle_beta   90.00
_cell.angle_gamma   90.00
#
_symmetry.space_group_name_H-M   'P 1'
#
loop_
_entity.id
_entity.type
_entity.pdbx_description
1 polymer ?
#
loop_
_entity_poly.entity_id
_entity_poly.type
_entity_poly.pdbx_seq_one_letter_code
_entity_poly.pdbx_strand_id
1 'polypeptide(L)'
;MKSKILKSILTSALLPFTAACGMPVMYKNHNRQSPELKFGADGKFKILHLTDIHEVDPEMDDDENPDVPRDKSREAMNVIEKCLEKTQPDLVVFGGDNISGYWQEYTYNYVEKTIAKITEPIRKRNIPFAIVFGNHDSELEQFFREYQMMLYMRYDNFIGCLNAEEMHGCGNNNVIIKSSKSDKAAFNIWLIDSNDYVRDENYKVLGYDRIHQDQLDWYERTAEKLKKENGGEPLPSILFQHIPVSQEYDVIYEAGENEPCDLVEGDGKRYCIKKENFVSGHLRELPCPPKDMNREQFDLWKKHGDVIAAFFGHDHVNDFIFDIDGIKLCQTLATGFHTYGDIHGGRLIVLDENNPREFYTESIEIERITDTNFD
;
A
#
# COMPACT_ATOMS: atom_id res chain seq x y z
N MET A 1 50.73 5.62 3.14
CA MET A 1 50.41 6.52 2.00
C MET A 1 49.40 5.88 1.01
N LYS A 2 48.41 5.07 1.46
CA LYS A 2 47.40 4.41 0.59
C LYS A 2 45.94 4.64 0.99
N SER A 3 45.68 5.55 1.94
CA SER A 3 44.29 5.75 2.44
C SER A 3 43.66 7.11 2.08
N LYS A 4 44.35 7.96 1.33
CA LYS A 4 43.79 9.28 0.94
C LYS A 4 43.29 9.36 -0.51
N ILE A 5 43.54 8.33 -1.33
CA ILE A 5 43.15 8.33 -2.76
C ILE A 5 41.72 7.74 -2.95
N LEU A 6 41.24 6.94 -1.99
CA LEU A 6 39.90 6.31 -2.14
C LEU A 6 38.71 7.21 -1.79
N LYS A 7 38.95 8.30 -1.02
CA LYS A 7 37.88 9.25 -0.67
C LYS A 7 37.61 10.33 -1.71
N SER A 8 38.54 10.54 -2.68
CA SER A 8 38.33 11.54 -3.74
C SER A 8 37.64 11.00 -4.99
N ILE A 9 37.50 9.66 -5.11
CA ILE A 9 36.87 9.03 -6.28
C ILE A 9 35.36 8.87 -6.08
N LEU A 10 34.88 8.74 -4.83
CA LEU A 10 33.44 8.64 -4.56
C LEU A 10 32.67 9.97 -4.66
N THR A 11 33.34 11.10 -4.50
CA THR A 11 32.72 12.43 -4.62
C THR A 11 32.61 12.95 -6.04
N SER A 12 33.39 12.40 -6.98
CA SER A 12 33.37 12.83 -8.38
C SER A 12 32.47 11.99 -9.30
N ALA A 13 32.01 10.83 -8.83
CA ALA A 13 31.12 9.96 -9.61
C ALA A 13 29.62 10.30 -9.45
N LEU A 14 29.24 11.08 -8.42
CA LEU A 14 27.86 11.52 -8.21
C LEU A 14 27.50 12.82 -8.96
N LEU A 15 28.49 13.60 -9.40
CA LEU A 15 28.25 14.87 -10.10
C LEU A 15 27.81 14.75 -11.57
N PRO A 16 28.22 13.75 -12.36
CA PRO A 16 27.73 13.62 -13.74
C PRO A 16 26.30 13.10 -13.87
N PHE A 17 25.80 12.35 -12.90
CA PHE A 17 24.45 11.75 -12.98
C PHE A 17 23.35 12.79 -12.75
N THR A 18 23.60 13.78 -11.89
CA THR A 18 22.65 14.86 -11.62
C THR A 18 22.54 15.88 -12.75
N ALA A 19 23.58 15.99 -13.59
CA ALA A 19 23.60 16.94 -14.71
C ALA A 19 22.96 16.39 -16.01
N ALA A 20 22.90 15.06 -16.17
CA ALA A 20 22.39 14.42 -17.39
C ALA A 20 20.84 14.25 -17.40
N CYS A 21 20.20 14.26 -16.23
CA CYS A 21 18.75 14.01 -16.12
C CYS A 21 17.89 15.26 -15.90
N GLY A 22 18.41 16.46 -16.08
CA GLY A 22 17.59 17.68 -15.92
C GLY A 22 16.99 17.88 -14.53
N MET A 23 17.63 17.41 -13.47
CA MET A 23 17.18 17.45 -12.06
C MET A 23 17.60 18.71 -11.25
N PRO A 24 17.48 19.96 -11.72
CA PRO A 24 17.83 21.13 -10.88
C PRO A 24 16.70 21.60 -9.96
N VAL A 25 15.50 21.02 -10.03
CA VAL A 25 14.31 21.60 -9.36
C VAL A 25 13.86 20.81 -8.13
N MET A 26 14.32 19.59 -7.94
CA MET A 26 13.74 18.66 -6.95
C MET A 26 14.20 18.87 -5.49
N TYR A 27 15.26 19.60 -5.24
CA TYR A 27 15.84 19.71 -3.88
C TYR A 27 15.40 20.93 -3.07
N LYS A 28 14.35 21.66 -3.49
CA LYS A 28 13.96 22.90 -2.81
C LYS A 28 13.03 22.77 -1.61
N ASN A 29 12.55 21.58 -1.25
CA ASN A 29 11.58 21.43 -0.15
C ASN A 29 12.14 20.77 1.11
N HIS A 30 13.34 21.14 1.56
CA HIS A 30 13.83 20.73 2.90
C HIS A 30 13.00 21.26 4.09
N ASN A 31 12.00 22.13 3.87
CA ASN A 31 11.14 22.69 4.91
C ASN A 31 9.66 22.33 4.75
N ARG A 32 9.34 21.27 3.97
CA ARG A 32 7.95 20.83 3.87
C ARG A 32 7.52 20.23 5.21
N GLN A 33 6.51 20.81 5.85
CA GLN A 33 5.78 20.16 6.93
C GLN A 33 4.74 19.22 6.31
N SER A 34 4.87 17.91 6.60
CA SER A 34 3.79 16.96 6.27
C SER A 34 2.51 17.36 7.00
N PRO A 35 1.33 17.12 6.41
CA PRO A 35 0.07 17.34 7.11
C PRO A 35 0.04 16.64 8.47
N GLU A 36 -0.46 17.33 9.47
CA GLU A 36 -0.68 16.77 10.78
C GLU A 36 -2.01 16.01 10.79
N LEU A 37 -1.99 14.75 11.25
CA LEU A 37 -3.18 13.95 11.44
C LEU A 37 -3.68 14.05 12.88
N LYS A 38 -4.98 14.21 13.05
CA LYS A 38 -5.61 14.36 14.36
C LYS A 38 -7.03 13.77 14.34
N PHE A 39 -7.42 13.07 15.42
CA PHE A 39 -8.79 12.62 15.58
C PHE A 39 -9.77 13.79 15.53
N GLY A 40 -10.93 13.59 14.93
CA GLY A 40 -12.02 14.54 14.92
C GLY A 40 -12.57 14.82 16.34
N ALA A 41 -13.35 15.87 16.50
CA ALA A 41 -13.98 16.23 17.77
C ALA A 41 -14.91 15.11 18.32
N ASP A 42 -15.41 14.25 17.46
CA ASP A 42 -16.20 13.06 17.76
C ASP A 42 -15.34 11.85 18.20
N GLY A 43 -14.01 11.98 18.18
CA GLY A 43 -13.08 10.91 18.50
C GLY A 43 -12.88 9.89 17.38
N LYS A 44 -13.33 10.19 16.14
CA LYS A 44 -13.19 9.30 14.99
C LYS A 44 -12.12 9.79 14.03
N PHE A 45 -11.55 8.84 13.28
CA PHE A 45 -10.64 9.12 12.18
C PHE A 45 -10.90 8.10 11.06
N LYS A 46 -11.22 8.58 9.87
CA LYS A 46 -11.59 7.77 8.73
C LYS A 46 -10.43 7.64 7.74
N ILE A 47 -10.12 6.43 7.35
CA ILE A 47 -9.12 6.13 6.34
C ILE A 47 -9.82 5.42 5.18
N LEU A 48 -9.52 5.87 3.96
CA LEU A 48 -9.88 5.14 2.74
C LEU A 48 -8.62 4.46 2.21
N HIS A 49 -8.64 3.13 2.14
CA HIS A 49 -7.61 2.32 1.52
C HIS A 49 -8.03 2.00 0.08
N LEU A 50 -7.20 2.41 -0.89
CA LEU A 50 -7.30 2.14 -2.31
C LEU A 50 -6.05 1.40 -2.74
N THR A 51 -6.15 0.32 -3.49
CA THR A 51 -5.01 -0.51 -3.87
C THR A 51 -5.16 -1.04 -5.29
N ASP A 52 -4.08 -1.53 -5.89
CA ASP A 52 -4.13 -2.20 -7.19
C ASP A 52 -4.85 -1.36 -8.26
N ILE A 53 -4.43 -0.09 -8.37
CA ILE A 53 -5.01 0.83 -9.36
C ILE A 53 -4.50 0.47 -10.75
N HIS A 54 -3.24 0.05 -10.86
CA HIS A 54 -2.57 -0.31 -12.11
C HIS A 54 -2.80 0.73 -13.21
N GLU A 55 -2.83 2.02 -12.85
CA GLU A 55 -3.15 3.08 -13.79
C GLU A 55 -2.08 3.20 -14.87
N VAL A 56 -2.54 3.57 -16.05
CA VAL A 56 -1.71 3.82 -17.23
C VAL A 56 -1.87 5.27 -17.69
N ASP A 57 -0.94 5.78 -18.47
CA ASP A 57 -1.08 7.12 -19.07
C ASP A 57 -2.15 7.09 -20.16
N PRO A 58 -3.23 7.88 -20.01
CA PRO A 58 -4.25 7.97 -21.04
C PRO A 58 -3.76 8.59 -22.35
N GLU A 59 -2.61 9.28 -22.37
CA GLU A 59 -2.03 9.79 -23.61
C GLU A 59 -1.25 8.71 -24.39
N MET A 60 -0.88 7.59 -23.76
CA MET A 60 -0.45 6.39 -24.47
C MET A 60 -1.60 5.68 -25.19
N ASP A 61 -2.80 6.16 -24.97
CA ASP A 61 -4.07 5.80 -25.54
C ASP A 61 -4.32 6.49 -26.90
N ASP A 62 -3.32 7.17 -27.47
CA ASP A 62 -3.40 7.63 -28.85
C ASP A 62 -3.42 6.43 -29.78
N ASP A 63 -4.04 6.57 -30.94
CA ASP A 63 -4.38 5.59 -31.99
C ASP A 63 -3.32 4.50 -32.29
N GLU A 64 -2.14 4.59 -31.67
CA GLU A 64 -1.03 3.64 -31.82
C GLU A 64 -1.10 2.41 -30.89
N ASN A 65 -1.88 2.44 -29.80
CA ASN A 65 -2.07 1.27 -28.93
C ASN A 65 -3.54 0.99 -28.64
N PRO A 66 -4.25 0.26 -29.55
CA PRO A 66 -5.66 -0.05 -29.39
C PRO A 66 -5.95 -1.01 -28.21
N ASP A 67 -4.92 -1.56 -27.57
CA ASP A 67 -5.07 -2.54 -26.50
C ASP A 67 -5.22 -1.89 -25.09
N VAL A 68 -5.15 -0.56 -24.99
CA VAL A 68 -5.39 0.18 -23.73
C VAL A 68 -6.74 0.90 -23.81
N PRO A 69 -7.83 0.30 -23.33
CA PRO A 69 -9.14 0.93 -23.38
C PRO A 69 -9.23 2.16 -22.48
N ARG A 70 -9.54 3.34 -23.05
CA ARG A 70 -9.80 4.60 -22.31
C ARG A 70 -10.84 4.43 -21.20
N ASP A 71 -11.77 3.49 -21.42
CA ASP A 71 -12.83 3.15 -20.46
C ASP A 71 -12.29 2.66 -19.13
N LYS A 72 -11.27 1.81 -19.12
CA LYS A 72 -10.66 1.25 -17.89
C LYS A 72 -10.12 2.35 -16.98
N SER A 73 -9.41 3.28 -17.55
CA SER A 73 -8.84 4.43 -16.83
C SER A 73 -9.93 5.35 -16.27
N ARG A 74 -10.99 5.62 -17.08
CA ARG A 74 -12.16 6.40 -16.65
C ARG A 74 -12.89 5.69 -15.52
N GLU A 75 -13.07 4.36 -15.61
CA GLU A 75 -13.71 3.58 -14.58
C GLU A 75 -12.90 3.56 -13.27
N ALA A 76 -11.58 3.41 -13.32
CA ALA A 76 -10.72 3.50 -12.15
C ALA A 76 -10.86 4.86 -11.44
N MET A 77 -10.86 5.97 -12.20
CA MET A 77 -11.08 7.29 -11.64
C MET A 77 -12.49 7.44 -11.03
N ASN A 78 -13.51 6.83 -11.66
CA ASN A 78 -14.87 6.82 -11.10
C ASN A 78 -14.93 6.04 -9.77
N VAL A 79 -14.24 4.90 -9.65
CA VAL A 79 -14.15 4.16 -8.39
C VAL A 79 -13.53 5.03 -7.30
N ILE A 80 -12.41 5.70 -7.58
CA ILE A 80 -11.77 6.61 -6.62
C ILE A 80 -12.74 7.71 -6.18
N GLU A 81 -13.39 8.40 -7.14
CA GLU A 81 -14.34 9.47 -6.85
C GLU A 81 -15.53 8.98 -6.01
N LYS A 82 -16.12 7.84 -6.36
CA LYS A 82 -17.25 7.25 -5.61
C LYS A 82 -16.87 6.79 -4.22
N CYS A 83 -15.67 6.20 -4.05
CA CYS A 83 -15.16 5.86 -2.72
C CYS A 83 -14.97 7.11 -1.85
N LEU A 84 -14.40 8.20 -2.40
CA LEU A 84 -14.23 9.47 -1.70
C LEU A 84 -15.58 10.09 -1.30
N GLU A 85 -16.58 10.08 -2.21
CA GLU A 85 -17.93 10.58 -1.95
C GLU A 85 -18.62 9.81 -0.82
N LYS A 86 -18.55 8.46 -0.85
CA LYS A 86 -19.19 7.60 0.14
C LYS A 86 -18.55 7.69 1.52
N THR A 87 -17.24 7.80 1.59
CA THR A 87 -16.50 7.67 2.85
C THR A 87 -16.15 9.00 3.50
N GLN A 88 -15.88 10.05 2.70
CA GLN A 88 -15.39 11.35 3.18
C GLN A 88 -14.24 11.17 4.18
N PRO A 89 -13.09 10.61 3.73
CA PRO A 89 -12.02 10.20 4.61
C PRO A 89 -11.16 11.38 5.10
N ASP A 90 -10.53 11.21 6.26
CA ASP A 90 -9.52 12.12 6.80
C ASP A 90 -8.13 11.82 6.23
N LEU A 91 -7.92 10.60 5.71
CA LEU A 91 -6.69 10.13 5.07
C LEU A 91 -7.02 9.13 3.95
N VAL A 92 -6.32 9.22 2.83
CA VAL A 92 -6.30 8.16 1.81
C VAL A 92 -4.96 7.44 1.86
N VAL A 93 -4.96 6.11 1.84
CA VAL A 93 -3.75 5.29 1.68
C VAL A 93 -3.85 4.52 0.38
N PHE A 94 -2.87 4.72 -0.51
CA PHE A 94 -2.70 3.89 -1.70
C PHE A 94 -1.87 2.66 -1.32
N GLY A 95 -2.44 1.49 -1.54
CA GLY A 95 -1.98 0.19 -1.03
C GLY A 95 -0.97 -0.55 -1.92
N GLY A 96 -0.39 0.12 -2.90
CA GLY A 96 0.56 -0.48 -3.83
C GLY A 96 -0.06 -0.83 -5.17
N ASP A 97 0.80 -1.20 -6.12
CA ASP A 97 0.47 -1.42 -7.53
C ASP A 97 -0.34 -0.24 -8.10
N ASN A 98 0.20 0.96 -7.85
CA ASN A 98 -0.44 2.21 -8.20
C ASN A 98 -0.36 2.49 -9.70
N ILE A 99 0.77 2.09 -10.31
CA ILE A 99 1.07 2.28 -11.73
C ILE A 99 1.32 0.91 -12.35
N SER A 100 0.78 0.69 -13.57
CA SER A 100 1.03 -0.56 -14.30
C SER A 100 2.44 -0.59 -14.87
N GLY A 101 3.21 -1.63 -14.57
CA GLY A 101 4.53 -1.90 -15.12
C GLY A 101 4.55 -2.60 -16.48
N TYR A 102 3.42 -2.92 -17.07
CA TYR A 102 3.31 -3.76 -18.28
C TYR A 102 3.81 -3.12 -19.58
N TRP A 103 4.06 -1.82 -19.62
CA TRP A 103 4.34 -1.06 -20.84
C TRP A 103 5.81 -0.70 -20.94
N GLN A 104 6.49 -1.13 -22.01
CA GLN A 104 7.95 -1.04 -22.17
C GLN A 104 8.50 0.33 -22.58
N GLU A 105 7.66 1.32 -22.89
CA GLU A 105 8.10 2.64 -23.35
C GLU A 105 7.71 3.76 -22.40
N TYR A 106 8.17 3.67 -21.14
CA TYR A 106 7.92 4.72 -20.15
C TYR A 106 8.81 5.93 -20.38
N THR A 107 8.19 7.10 -20.49
CA THR A 107 8.89 8.38 -20.41
C THR A 107 8.73 8.98 -19.01
N TYR A 108 9.61 9.92 -18.69
CA TYR A 108 9.49 10.74 -17.47
C TYR A 108 8.06 11.32 -17.30
N ASN A 109 7.51 11.85 -18.41
CA ASN A 109 6.18 12.45 -18.39
C ASN A 109 5.07 11.45 -18.07
N TYR A 110 5.23 10.19 -18.48
CA TYR A 110 4.27 9.13 -18.19
C TYR A 110 4.05 8.95 -16.68
N VAL A 111 5.11 8.62 -15.94
CA VAL A 111 5.02 8.34 -14.50
C VAL A 111 4.50 9.56 -13.74
N GLU A 112 4.99 10.77 -14.09
CA GLU A 112 4.53 12.01 -13.47
C GLU A 112 3.04 12.27 -13.73
N LYS A 113 2.56 12.06 -14.96
CA LYS A 113 1.15 12.27 -15.32
C LYS A 113 0.23 11.24 -14.68
N THR A 114 0.66 9.97 -14.65
CA THR A 114 -0.12 8.90 -14.01
C THR A 114 -0.27 9.16 -12.50
N ILE A 115 0.82 9.50 -11.80
CA ILE A 115 0.77 9.91 -10.39
C ILE A 115 -0.12 11.15 -10.21
N ALA A 116 0.01 12.15 -11.08
CA ALA A 116 -0.82 13.36 -11.02
C ALA A 116 -2.31 13.03 -11.16
N LYS A 117 -2.64 12.10 -12.05
CA LYS A 117 -4.01 11.65 -12.34
C LYS A 117 -4.64 10.93 -11.16
N ILE A 118 -4.02 9.85 -10.66
CA ILE A 118 -4.60 9.07 -9.55
C ILE A 118 -4.72 9.88 -8.25
N THR A 119 -3.85 10.86 -8.05
CA THR A 119 -3.86 11.72 -6.85
C THR A 119 -4.76 12.95 -6.98
N GLU A 120 -5.18 13.32 -8.20
CA GLU A 120 -5.95 14.54 -8.43
C GLU A 120 -7.26 14.64 -7.63
N PRO A 121 -8.10 13.58 -7.55
CA PRO A 121 -9.35 13.62 -6.79
C PRO A 121 -9.13 13.92 -5.30
N ILE A 122 -8.07 13.38 -4.74
CA ILE A 122 -7.69 13.54 -3.34
C ILE A 122 -7.13 14.95 -3.10
N ARG A 123 -6.24 15.40 -3.99
CA ARG A 123 -5.63 16.74 -3.91
C ARG A 123 -6.66 17.86 -4.07
N LYS A 124 -7.63 17.71 -4.98
CA LYS A 124 -8.73 18.68 -5.16
C LYS A 124 -9.56 18.86 -3.89
N ARG A 125 -9.66 17.82 -3.07
CA ARG A 125 -10.37 17.86 -1.77
C ARG A 125 -9.45 18.25 -0.61
N ASN A 126 -8.18 18.49 -0.88
CA ASN A 126 -7.14 18.74 0.13
C ASN A 126 -7.09 17.66 1.23
N ILE A 127 -7.40 16.40 0.89
CA ILE A 127 -7.33 15.28 1.81
C ILE A 127 -5.87 14.84 1.90
N PRO A 128 -5.31 14.64 3.11
CA PRO A 128 -4.01 14.00 3.27
C PRO A 128 -3.98 12.62 2.63
N PHE A 129 -2.85 12.23 2.02
CA PHE A 129 -2.68 10.89 1.48
C PHE A 129 -1.27 10.34 1.67
N ALA A 130 -1.18 9.02 1.76
CA ALA A 130 0.06 8.25 1.86
C ALA A 130 0.06 7.13 0.83
N ILE A 131 1.22 6.52 0.58
CA ILE A 131 1.37 5.35 -0.28
C ILE A 131 2.22 4.27 0.38
N VAL A 132 1.99 3.04 -0.01
CA VAL A 132 2.98 1.97 -0.04
C VAL A 132 3.18 1.54 -1.49
N PHE A 133 4.29 0.88 -1.79
CA PHE A 133 4.56 0.34 -3.12
C PHE A 133 4.15 -1.12 -3.19
N GLY A 134 3.72 -1.54 -4.38
CA GLY A 134 3.50 -2.94 -4.72
C GLY A 134 4.60 -3.47 -5.65
N ASN A 135 4.47 -4.72 -6.05
CA ASN A 135 5.47 -5.37 -6.89
C ASN A 135 5.52 -4.81 -8.32
N HIS A 136 4.38 -4.41 -8.88
CA HIS A 136 4.32 -3.80 -10.22
C HIS A 136 4.86 -2.37 -10.28
N ASP A 137 4.87 -1.62 -9.19
CA ASP A 137 5.52 -0.31 -9.14
C ASP A 137 7.05 -0.41 -9.35
N SER A 138 7.68 -1.57 -9.09
CA SER A 138 9.10 -1.81 -9.32
C SER A 138 9.44 -2.20 -10.76
N GLU A 139 8.46 -2.55 -11.58
CA GLU A 139 8.67 -2.98 -12.97
C GLU A 139 8.94 -1.82 -13.94
N LEU A 140 8.85 -0.59 -13.45
CA LEU A 140 9.19 0.63 -14.17
C LEU A 140 10.72 0.83 -14.19
N GLU A 141 11.46 0.04 -14.97
CA GLU A 141 12.93 -0.12 -14.94
C GLU A 141 13.75 1.16 -14.74
N GLN A 142 13.36 2.30 -15.34
CA GLN A 142 14.08 3.58 -15.25
C GLN A 142 13.53 4.50 -14.15
N PHE A 143 12.41 4.12 -13.53
CA PHE A 143 11.66 4.96 -12.57
C PHE A 143 11.42 4.21 -11.28
N PHE A 144 12.52 3.75 -10.68
CA PHE A 144 12.53 3.02 -9.41
C PHE A 144 11.72 3.74 -8.32
N ARG A 145 11.35 3.04 -7.29
CA ARG A 145 10.42 3.50 -6.25
C ARG A 145 10.83 4.81 -5.58
N GLU A 146 12.13 5.05 -5.34
CA GLU A 146 12.62 6.29 -4.75
C GLU A 146 12.34 7.50 -5.66
N TYR A 147 12.43 7.31 -6.98
CA TYR A 147 12.07 8.35 -7.93
C TYR A 147 10.57 8.64 -7.90
N GLN A 148 9.74 7.60 -7.90
CA GLN A 148 8.29 7.75 -7.77
C GLN A 148 7.93 8.42 -6.43
N MET A 149 8.54 8.00 -5.32
CA MET A 149 8.37 8.62 -4.00
C MET A 149 8.67 10.12 -4.06
N MET A 150 9.76 10.53 -4.72
CA MET A 150 10.08 11.95 -4.89
C MET A 150 9.03 12.71 -5.70
N LEU A 151 8.34 12.06 -6.65
CA LEU A 151 7.21 12.68 -7.36
C LEU A 151 6.01 12.90 -6.43
N TYR A 152 5.64 11.90 -5.63
CA TYR A 152 4.58 12.03 -4.62
C TYR A 152 4.90 13.13 -3.59
N MET A 153 6.16 13.22 -3.16
CA MET A 153 6.63 14.24 -2.21
C MET A 153 6.52 15.69 -2.71
N ARG A 154 6.16 15.93 -3.97
CA ARG A 154 5.89 17.27 -4.50
C ARG A 154 4.54 17.83 -4.07
N TYR A 155 3.62 16.99 -3.62
CA TYR A 155 2.27 17.41 -3.24
C TYR A 155 2.20 17.78 -1.76
N ASP A 156 1.61 18.93 -1.45
CA ASP A 156 1.58 19.48 -0.08
C ASP A 156 0.77 18.62 0.89
N ASN A 157 -0.24 17.91 0.40
CA ASN A 157 -1.08 17.01 1.20
C ASN A 157 -0.58 15.55 1.24
N PHE A 158 0.59 15.25 0.68
CA PHE A 158 1.20 13.92 0.76
C PHE A 158 1.86 13.70 2.12
N ILE A 159 1.66 12.53 2.70
CA ILE A 159 2.30 12.06 3.93
C ILE A 159 3.18 10.86 3.58
N GLY A 160 4.46 11.10 3.49
CA GLY A 160 5.43 10.07 3.15
C GLY A 160 6.81 10.67 2.97
N CYS A 161 7.80 9.83 3.00
CA CYS A 161 9.20 10.21 2.81
C CYS A 161 9.99 9.01 2.28
N LEU A 162 11.18 9.27 1.80
CA LEU A 162 12.19 8.23 1.63
C LEU A 162 12.55 7.63 2.99
N ASN A 163 13.08 6.41 3.01
CA ASN A 163 13.57 5.79 4.24
C ASN A 163 14.53 6.72 4.98
N ALA A 164 14.38 6.80 6.29
CA ALA A 164 15.24 7.64 7.13
C ALA A 164 16.67 7.07 7.26
N GLU A 165 16.84 5.78 7.03
CA GLU A 165 18.10 5.05 7.03
C GLU A 165 18.14 4.06 5.86
N GLU A 166 19.31 3.56 5.50
CA GLU A 166 19.46 2.54 4.46
C GLU A 166 18.82 1.23 4.91
N MET A 167 17.79 0.78 4.18
CA MET A 167 17.09 -0.47 4.38
C MET A 167 16.38 -0.90 3.10
N HIS A 168 15.98 -2.17 3.04
CA HIS A 168 15.18 -2.71 1.92
C HIS A 168 13.84 -1.98 1.79
N GLY A 169 13.35 -1.94 0.55
CA GLY A 169 12.11 -1.24 0.20
C GLY A 169 12.26 0.28 0.20
N CYS A 170 11.18 0.97 -0.10
CA CYS A 170 11.13 2.44 -0.22
C CYS A 170 9.89 2.99 0.50
N GLY A 171 10.08 4.03 1.31
CA GLY A 171 8.96 4.70 1.98
C GLY A 171 8.49 4.02 3.26
N ASN A 172 9.31 3.11 3.83
CA ASN A 172 9.03 2.56 5.15
C ASN A 172 8.95 3.71 6.16
N ASN A 173 7.79 3.88 6.77
CA ASN A 173 7.49 5.02 7.62
C ASN A 173 6.45 4.67 8.69
N ASN A 174 6.38 5.51 9.71
CA ASN A 174 5.27 5.51 10.65
C ASN A 174 4.64 6.89 10.75
N VAL A 175 3.33 6.94 10.85
CA VAL A 175 2.55 8.18 10.86
C VAL A 175 1.70 8.24 12.12
N ILE A 176 1.84 9.32 12.89
CA ILE A 176 1.11 9.51 14.13
C ILE A 176 -0.21 10.24 13.88
N ILE A 177 -1.30 9.72 14.44
CA ILE A 177 -2.56 10.42 14.60
C ILE A 177 -2.61 10.96 16.05
N LYS A 178 -2.74 12.27 16.18
CA LYS A 178 -2.84 12.94 17.48
C LYS A 178 -4.24 12.80 18.09
N SER A 179 -4.30 12.88 19.40
CA SER A 179 -5.56 12.94 20.15
C SER A 179 -6.41 14.13 19.76
N SER A 180 -7.73 13.96 19.69
CA SER A 180 -8.69 15.06 19.51
C SER A 180 -8.56 16.15 20.58
N LYS A 181 -8.06 15.78 21.77
CA LYS A 181 -8.04 16.62 22.99
C LYS A 181 -6.65 17.21 23.29
N SER A 182 -5.59 16.76 22.60
CA SER A 182 -4.21 17.18 22.88
C SER A 182 -3.30 16.93 21.67
N ASP A 183 -2.03 17.32 21.78
CA ASP A 183 -1.01 17.03 20.77
C ASP A 183 -0.28 15.69 21.01
N LYS A 184 -0.76 14.87 21.95
CA LYS A 184 -0.18 13.56 22.22
C LYS A 184 -0.55 12.59 21.11
N ALA A 185 0.37 11.67 20.81
CA ALA A 185 0.08 10.51 19.97
C ALA A 185 -1.07 9.69 20.58
N ALA A 186 -2.08 9.38 19.79
CA ALA A 186 -3.20 8.54 20.19
C ALA A 186 -3.24 7.23 19.40
N PHE A 187 -2.68 7.25 18.17
CA PHE A 187 -2.65 6.10 17.29
C PHE A 187 -1.45 6.19 16.34
N ASN A 188 -0.99 5.06 15.81
CA ASN A 188 0.06 5.01 14.82
C ASN A 188 -0.39 4.24 13.56
N ILE A 189 0.09 4.65 12.41
CA ILE A 189 -0.05 3.94 11.13
C ILE A 189 1.34 3.53 10.67
N TRP A 190 1.54 2.25 10.42
CA TRP A 190 2.72 1.73 9.75
C TRP A 190 2.50 1.71 8.23
N LEU A 191 3.44 2.24 7.48
CA LEU A 191 3.54 2.14 6.03
C LEU A 191 4.79 1.33 5.73
N ILE A 192 4.64 0.13 5.20
CA ILE A 192 5.76 -0.82 4.97
C ILE A 192 5.79 -1.21 3.50
N ASP A 193 6.93 -1.03 2.85
CA ASP A 193 7.15 -1.58 1.52
C ASP A 193 7.42 -3.08 1.65
N SER A 194 6.51 -3.89 1.12
CA SER A 194 6.61 -5.36 1.16
C SER A 194 7.61 -5.94 0.17
N ASN A 195 8.36 -5.10 -0.51
CA ASN A 195 9.28 -5.44 -1.59
C ASN A 195 8.56 -5.97 -2.84
N ASP A 196 9.25 -6.69 -3.75
CA ASP A 196 8.65 -7.12 -5.01
C ASP A 196 8.83 -8.61 -5.27
N TYR A 197 9.93 -9.01 -5.89
CA TYR A 197 10.16 -10.36 -6.36
C TYR A 197 11.53 -10.90 -5.93
N VAL A 198 11.56 -12.14 -5.49
CA VAL A 198 12.79 -12.91 -5.44
C VAL A 198 13.17 -13.33 -6.87
N ARG A 199 14.40 -13.03 -7.29
CA ARG A 199 14.91 -13.36 -8.62
C ARG A 199 16.13 -14.27 -8.52
N ASP A 200 16.32 -15.15 -9.52
CA ASP A 200 17.55 -15.93 -9.65
C ASP A 200 18.70 -15.11 -10.27
N GLU A 201 19.85 -15.73 -10.45
CA GLU A 201 21.04 -15.11 -11.08
C GLU A 201 20.82 -14.66 -12.54
N ASN A 202 19.76 -15.14 -13.19
CA ASN A 202 19.36 -14.76 -14.55
C ASN A 202 18.18 -13.78 -14.56
N TYR A 203 17.88 -13.14 -13.42
CA TYR A 203 16.74 -12.22 -13.23
C TYR A 203 15.35 -12.85 -13.40
N LYS A 204 15.26 -14.19 -13.44
CA LYS A 204 13.97 -14.87 -13.50
C LYS A 204 13.27 -14.76 -12.16
N VAL A 205 12.01 -14.33 -12.18
CA VAL A 205 11.13 -14.28 -11.00
C VAL A 205 10.90 -15.70 -10.48
N LEU A 206 11.15 -15.89 -9.20
CA LEU A 206 10.96 -17.14 -8.46
C LEU A 206 9.75 -17.11 -7.53
N GLY A 207 9.19 -15.94 -7.26
CA GLY A 207 8.06 -15.67 -6.39
C GLY A 207 8.18 -14.29 -5.78
N TYR A 208 7.23 -13.96 -4.91
CA TYR A 208 7.21 -12.70 -4.20
C TYR A 208 8.25 -12.67 -3.07
N ASP A 209 8.81 -11.47 -2.85
CA ASP A 209 9.77 -11.22 -1.78
C ASP A 209 9.04 -10.98 -0.44
N ARG A 210 9.80 -10.76 0.61
CA ARG A 210 9.33 -10.60 1.99
C ARG A 210 9.86 -9.33 2.61
N ILE A 211 9.39 -9.01 3.79
CA ILE A 211 10.00 -8.00 4.66
C ILE A 211 11.37 -8.52 5.12
N HIS A 212 12.42 -7.74 4.89
CA HIS A 212 13.80 -8.08 5.23
C HIS A 212 14.14 -7.73 6.68
N GLN A 213 15.25 -8.30 7.19
CA GLN A 213 15.65 -8.17 8.60
C GLN A 213 15.88 -6.70 9.01
N ASP A 214 16.43 -5.87 8.14
CA ASP A 214 16.65 -4.45 8.42
C ASP A 214 15.34 -3.66 8.58
N GLN A 215 14.29 -4.01 7.81
CA GLN A 215 12.94 -3.46 7.98
C GLN A 215 12.31 -3.93 9.30
N LEU A 216 12.50 -5.23 9.67
CA LEU A 216 12.02 -5.77 10.92
C LEU A 216 12.73 -5.10 12.12
N ASP A 217 14.04 -4.92 12.04
CA ASP A 217 14.84 -4.24 13.06
C ASP A 217 14.41 -2.76 13.20
N TRP A 218 14.12 -2.08 12.10
CA TRP A 218 13.60 -0.71 12.12
C TRP A 218 12.21 -0.65 12.78
N TYR A 219 11.31 -1.57 12.42
CA TYR A 219 9.99 -1.66 13.03
C TYR A 219 10.12 -1.86 14.55
N GLU A 220 10.92 -2.84 14.98
CA GLU A 220 11.13 -3.17 16.40
C GLU A 220 11.65 -1.96 17.19
N ARG A 221 12.71 -1.30 16.70
CA ARG A 221 13.25 -0.10 17.35
C ARG A 221 12.23 1.03 17.45
N THR A 222 11.43 1.21 16.39
CA THR A 222 10.43 2.29 16.34
C THR A 222 9.25 1.98 17.24
N ALA A 223 8.76 0.74 17.27
CA ALA A 223 7.70 0.29 18.17
C ALA A 223 8.09 0.46 19.65
N GLU A 224 9.31 0.07 20.02
CA GLU A 224 9.84 0.28 21.39
C GLU A 224 9.95 1.76 21.76
N LYS A 225 10.36 2.61 20.80
CA LYS A 225 10.40 4.06 21.00
C LYS A 225 9.00 4.61 21.25
N LEU A 226 8.03 4.27 20.39
CA LEU A 226 6.64 4.71 20.54
C LEU A 226 6.03 4.23 21.85
N LYS A 227 6.27 2.99 22.25
CA LYS A 227 5.85 2.43 23.54
C LYS A 227 6.40 3.24 24.71
N LYS A 228 7.68 3.56 24.67
CA LYS A 228 8.32 4.39 25.73
C LYS A 228 7.70 5.80 25.80
N GLU A 229 7.47 6.42 24.65
CA GLU A 229 6.85 7.74 24.54
C GLU A 229 5.36 7.72 24.97
N ASN A 230 4.69 6.57 24.82
CA ASN A 230 3.32 6.32 25.27
C ASN A 230 3.23 5.83 26.74
N GLY A 231 4.24 6.11 27.56
CA GLY A 231 4.20 5.79 28.99
C GLY A 231 4.44 4.33 29.32
N GLY A 232 5.00 3.54 28.42
CA GLY A 232 5.31 2.13 28.59
C GLY A 232 4.27 1.17 28.03
N GLU A 233 3.14 1.67 27.53
CA GLU A 233 2.11 0.87 26.87
C GLU A 233 2.27 0.92 25.35
N PRO A 234 2.04 -0.21 24.63
CA PRO A 234 2.05 -0.19 23.18
C PRO A 234 1.09 0.87 22.61
N LEU A 235 1.57 1.69 21.69
CA LEU A 235 0.70 2.64 20.99
C LEU A 235 -0.13 1.86 19.94
N PRO A 236 -1.47 1.81 20.03
CA PRO A 236 -2.28 1.09 19.07
C PRO A 236 -1.98 1.50 17.65
N SER A 237 -1.85 0.54 16.76
CA SER A 237 -1.40 0.76 15.39
C SER A 237 -2.20 -0.09 14.40
N ILE A 238 -2.34 0.42 13.18
CA ILE A 238 -2.65 -0.39 12.00
C ILE A 238 -1.48 -0.32 11.02
N LEU A 239 -1.42 -1.31 10.12
CA LEU A 239 -0.34 -1.45 9.17
C LEU A 239 -0.89 -1.54 7.74
N PHE A 240 -0.24 -0.87 6.80
CA PHE A 240 -0.48 -1.01 5.38
C PHE A 240 0.79 -1.54 4.71
N GLN A 241 0.64 -2.59 3.93
CA GLN A 241 1.63 -3.13 3.00
C GLN A 241 0.90 -3.79 1.83
N HIS A 242 1.58 -4.02 0.72
CA HIS A 242 0.94 -4.54 -0.48
C HIS A 242 0.78 -6.06 -0.42
N ILE A 243 1.90 -6.80 -0.38
CA ILE A 243 1.90 -8.27 -0.36
C ILE A 243 1.48 -8.77 1.02
N PRO A 244 0.48 -9.68 1.13
CA PRO A 244 -0.01 -10.17 2.42
C PRO A 244 1.02 -11.02 3.18
N VAL A 245 0.76 -11.28 4.44
CA VAL A 245 1.56 -12.19 5.26
C VAL A 245 1.10 -13.64 5.10
N SER A 246 2.04 -14.58 5.26
CA SER A 246 1.77 -16.01 5.08
C SER A 246 0.75 -16.60 6.07
N GLN A 247 0.46 -15.88 7.17
CA GLN A 247 -0.50 -16.30 8.19
C GLN A 247 -1.94 -16.41 7.67
N GLU A 248 -2.28 -15.78 6.55
CA GLU A 248 -3.58 -15.98 5.91
C GLU A 248 -3.86 -17.46 5.58
N TYR A 249 -2.80 -18.23 5.28
CA TYR A 249 -2.92 -19.68 5.08
C TYR A 249 -3.15 -20.49 6.36
N ASP A 250 -2.96 -19.92 7.54
CA ASP A 250 -3.25 -20.62 8.80
C ASP A 250 -4.74 -20.91 8.97
N VAL A 251 -5.59 -20.15 8.28
CA VAL A 251 -7.06 -20.21 8.38
C VAL A 251 -7.72 -20.78 7.14
N ILE A 252 -6.97 -21.05 6.08
CA ILE A 252 -7.45 -21.66 4.84
C ILE A 252 -7.01 -23.12 4.80
N TYR A 253 -7.93 -24.03 4.43
CA TYR A 253 -7.63 -25.45 4.28
C TYR A 253 -8.35 -26.08 3.08
N GLU A 254 -7.80 -27.15 2.54
CA GLU A 254 -8.40 -27.88 1.42
C GLU A 254 -9.66 -28.63 1.91
N ALA A 255 -10.79 -28.39 1.27
CA ALA A 255 -12.08 -28.98 1.63
C ALA A 255 -12.14 -30.47 1.30
N GLY A 256 -12.76 -31.26 2.18
CA GLY A 256 -13.07 -32.64 1.92
C GLY A 256 -14.06 -32.83 0.75
N GLU A 257 -14.16 -34.06 0.21
CA GLU A 257 -14.90 -34.37 -1.02
C GLU A 257 -16.36 -33.89 -1.05
N ASN A 258 -17.06 -33.89 0.09
CA ASN A 258 -18.46 -33.47 0.22
C ASN A 258 -18.65 -32.27 1.15
N GLU A 259 -17.58 -31.59 1.54
CA GLU A 259 -17.62 -30.42 2.41
C GLU A 259 -18.03 -29.19 1.59
N PRO A 260 -18.91 -28.29 2.08
CA PRO A 260 -19.11 -26.98 1.47
C PRO A 260 -17.77 -26.24 1.43
N CYS A 261 -17.51 -25.46 0.38
CA CYS A 261 -16.27 -24.70 0.25
C CYS A 261 -16.55 -23.22 -0.03
N ASP A 262 -15.60 -22.37 0.34
CA ASP A 262 -15.65 -20.93 0.12
C ASP A 262 -15.06 -20.57 -1.26
N LEU A 263 -14.09 -21.38 -1.74
CA LEU A 263 -13.41 -21.17 -3.01
C LEU A 263 -13.26 -22.49 -3.78
N VAL A 264 -13.39 -22.41 -5.11
CA VAL A 264 -13.07 -23.48 -6.05
C VAL A 264 -12.05 -22.92 -7.05
N GLU A 265 -10.84 -23.45 -7.03
CA GLU A 265 -9.77 -23.09 -7.97
C GLU A 265 -10.00 -23.69 -9.37
N GLY A 266 -9.32 -23.11 -10.37
CA GLY A 266 -9.43 -23.53 -11.76
C GLY A 266 -9.00 -24.97 -12.03
N ASP A 267 -8.18 -25.59 -11.16
CA ASP A 267 -7.78 -27.01 -11.19
C ASP A 267 -8.80 -27.94 -10.50
N GLY A 268 -9.87 -27.38 -9.97
CA GLY A 268 -10.94 -28.07 -9.26
C GLY A 268 -10.71 -28.30 -7.77
N LYS A 269 -9.59 -27.86 -7.23
CA LYS A 269 -9.37 -27.88 -5.79
C LYS A 269 -10.31 -26.94 -5.08
N ARG A 270 -10.68 -27.33 -3.89
CA ARG A 270 -11.72 -26.66 -3.09
C ARG A 270 -11.13 -26.26 -1.75
N TYR A 271 -11.40 -25.04 -1.33
CA TYR A 271 -10.85 -24.50 -0.09
C TYR A 271 -11.94 -23.93 0.80
N CYS A 272 -11.75 -24.10 2.11
CA CYS A 272 -12.60 -23.57 3.15
C CYS A 272 -11.83 -22.63 4.08
N ILE A 273 -12.56 -21.75 4.74
CA ILE A 273 -12.07 -20.89 5.81
C ILE A 273 -12.45 -21.50 7.16
N LYS A 274 -11.54 -21.50 8.12
CA LYS A 274 -11.84 -21.82 9.51
C LYS A 274 -12.79 -20.77 10.09
N LYS A 275 -13.99 -21.19 10.46
CA LYS A 275 -15.08 -20.28 10.86
C LYS A 275 -14.76 -19.42 12.07
N GLU A 276 -13.96 -19.95 13.00
CA GLU A 276 -13.53 -19.24 14.21
C GLU A 276 -12.61 -18.05 13.93
N ASN A 277 -11.95 -18.03 12.76
CA ASN A 277 -11.05 -16.96 12.36
C ASN A 277 -11.70 -15.99 11.34
N PHE A 278 -12.83 -16.36 10.77
CA PHE A 278 -13.52 -15.57 9.76
C PHE A 278 -14.33 -14.45 10.40
N VAL A 279 -14.07 -13.21 10.01
CA VAL A 279 -14.82 -12.04 10.49
C VAL A 279 -15.88 -11.62 9.45
N SER A 280 -15.45 -11.39 8.20
CA SER A 280 -16.34 -10.96 7.11
C SER A 280 -15.67 -11.02 5.76
N GLY A 281 -16.42 -10.73 4.69
CA GLY A 281 -15.91 -10.61 3.32
C GLY A 281 -15.93 -11.95 2.58
N HIS A 282 -15.08 -12.08 1.55
CA HIS A 282 -15.07 -13.24 0.65
C HIS A 282 -13.64 -13.64 0.29
N LEU A 283 -13.39 -14.93 0.27
CA LEU A 283 -12.20 -15.56 -0.34
C LEU A 283 -12.58 -15.95 -1.77
N ARG A 284 -12.08 -15.21 -2.75
CA ARG A 284 -12.37 -15.42 -4.18
C ARG A 284 -11.19 -15.97 -4.94
N GLU A 285 -9.99 -15.88 -4.35
CA GLU A 285 -8.75 -16.48 -4.83
C GLU A 285 -7.85 -16.82 -3.64
N LEU A 286 -6.89 -17.74 -3.83
CA LEU A 286 -5.91 -18.03 -2.78
C LEU A 286 -4.95 -16.87 -2.63
N PRO A 287 -4.63 -16.45 -1.39
CA PRO A 287 -3.66 -15.39 -1.14
C PRO A 287 -2.28 -15.69 -1.74
N CYS A 288 -1.58 -14.66 -2.17
CA CYS A 288 -0.24 -14.77 -2.76
C CYS A 288 0.84 -14.15 -1.84
N PRO A 289 1.17 -14.79 -0.70
CA PRO A 289 2.17 -14.29 0.24
C PRO A 289 3.60 -14.46 -0.30
N PRO A 290 4.62 -14.00 0.44
CA PRO A 290 6.02 -14.24 0.13
C PRO A 290 6.33 -15.71 -0.11
N LYS A 291 7.18 -15.97 -1.10
CA LYS A 291 7.55 -17.34 -1.53
C LYS A 291 8.07 -18.22 -0.38
N ASP A 292 8.82 -17.66 0.55
CA ASP A 292 9.42 -18.43 1.65
C ASP A 292 8.48 -18.66 2.83
N MET A 293 7.22 -18.18 2.73
CA MET A 293 6.20 -18.30 3.77
C MET A 293 6.70 -17.79 5.13
N ASN A 294 7.50 -16.71 5.13
CA ASN A 294 8.11 -16.14 6.33
C ASN A 294 7.05 -15.66 7.33
N ARG A 295 7.31 -15.87 8.61
CA ARG A 295 6.39 -15.58 9.71
C ARG A 295 6.91 -14.50 10.69
N GLU A 296 8.16 -14.08 10.54
CA GLU A 296 8.86 -13.24 11.52
C GLU A 296 8.16 -11.89 11.73
N GLN A 297 7.63 -11.30 10.67
CA GLN A 297 6.93 -10.02 10.76
C GLN A 297 5.70 -10.10 11.66
N PHE A 298 4.86 -11.11 11.47
CA PHE A 298 3.65 -11.30 12.28
C PHE A 298 3.98 -11.64 13.73
N ASP A 299 5.03 -12.44 13.96
CA ASP A 299 5.49 -12.77 15.30
C ASP A 299 6.00 -11.53 16.06
N LEU A 300 6.63 -10.58 15.36
CA LEU A 300 7.00 -9.29 15.94
C LEU A 300 5.78 -8.43 16.30
N TRP A 301 4.75 -8.40 15.46
CA TRP A 301 3.49 -7.68 15.79
C TRP A 301 2.87 -8.23 17.09
N LYS A 302 2.82 -9.56 17.23
CA LYS A 302 2.36 -10.22 18.48
C LYS A 302 3.23 -9.87 19.68
N LYS A 303 4.56 -9.89 19.51
CA LYS A 303 5.54 -9.58 20.56
C LYS A 303 5.38 -8.16 21.08
N HIS A 304 5.24 -7.18 20.20
CA HIS A 304 5.11 -5.76 20.58
C HIS A 304 3.69 -5.38 20.98
N GLY A 305 2.69 -6.05 20.44
CA GLY A 305 1.29 -5.90 20.81
C GLY A 305 0.71 -4.52 20.42
N ASP A 306 1.32 -3.83 19.48
CA ASP A 306 0.86 -2.54 18.99
C ASP A 306 -0.07 -2.69 17.77
N VAL A 307 0.25 -3.58 16.82
CA VAL A 307 -0.54 -3.79 15.60
C VAL A 307 -1.83 -4.54 15.92
N ILE A 308 -2.97 -3.90 15.66
CA ILE A 308 -4.32 -4.48 15.83
C ILE A 308 -4.88 -5.01 14.52
N ALA A 309 -4.40 -4.48 13.37
CA ALA A 309 -4.78 -4.93 12.04
C ALA A 309 -3.72 -4.60 11.01
N ALA A 310 -3.64 -5.41 9.95
CA ALA A 310 -2.89 -5.15 8.74
C ALA A 310 -3.81 -5.19 7.52
N PHE A 311 -3.59 -4.26 6.59
CA PHE A 311 -4.36 -4.08 5.37
C PHE A 311 -3.48 -4.32 4.15
N PHE A 312 -3.97 -5.14 3.21
CA PHE A 312 -3.24 -5.60 2.05
C PHE A 312 -3.99 -5.28 0.75
N GLY A 313 -3.26 -5.23 -0.35
CA GLY A 313 -3.72 -5.33 -1.72
C GLY A 313 -3.30 -6.66 -2.32
N HIS A 314 -2.79 -6.63 -3.58
CA HIS A 314 -2.14 -7.74 -4.27
C HIS A 314 -3.08 -8.84 -4.77
N ASP A 315 -4.00 -9.30 -3.93
CA ASP A 315 -5.04 -10.28 -4.27
C ASP A 315 -6.31 -9.52 -4.67
N HIS A 316 -6.49 -9.29 -5.98
CA HIS A 316 -7.36 -8.22 -6.51
C HIS A 316 -8.85 -8.39 -6.19
N VAL A 317 -9.29 -9.62 -6.00
CA VAL A 317 -10.72 -9.92 -5.84
C VAL A 317 -11.11 -10.29 -4.42
N ASN A 318 -10.14 -10.41 -3.50
CA ASN A 318 -10.38 -10.71 -2.10
C ASN A 318 -10.78 -9.46 -1.30
N ASP A 319 -11.74 -9.64 -0.39
CA ASP A 319 -12.13 -8.60 0.56
C ASP A 319 -12.39 -9.16 1.97
N PHE A 320 -11.85 -10.34 2.25
CA PHE A 320 -12.01 -10.99 3.55
C PHE A 320 -11.29 -10.26 4.68
N ILE A 321 -11.76 -10.54 5.89
CA ILE A 321 -11.10 -10.20 7.14
C ILE A 321 -10.96 -11.48 7.95
N PHE A 322 -9.73 -11.81 8.30
CA PHE A 322 -9.41 -12.89 9.23
C PHE A 322 -8.94 -12.32 10.56
N ASP A 323 -9.30 -12.95 11.67
CA ASP A 323 -8.75 -12.67 13.00
C ASP A 323 -7.81 -13.82 13.37
N ILE A 324 -6.53 -13.51 13.48
CA ILE A 324 -5.50 -14.47 13.86
C ILE A 324 -4.79 -13.94 15.10
N ASP A 325 -4.94 -14.65 16.22
CA ASP A 325 -4.35 -14.26 17.50
C ASP A 325 -4.70 -12.82 17.95
N GLY A 326 -5.88 -12.31 17.56
CA GLY A 326 -6.36 -10.98 17.90
C GLY A 326 -5.86 -9.87 16.95
N ILE A 327 -5.12 -10.21 15.89
CA ILE A 327 -4.71 -9.29 14.83
C ILE A 327 -5.59 -9.55 13.60
N LYS A 328 -6.23 -8.50 13.07
CA LYS A 328 -7.07 -8.63 11.87
C LYS A 328 -6.22 -8.48 10.61
N LEU A 329 -6.28 -9.47 9.73
CA LEU A 329 -5.69 -9.46 8.39
C LEU A 329 -6.80 -9.14 7.39
N CYS A 330 -6.66 -8.03 6.67
CA CYS A 330 -7.72 -7.44 5.85
C CYS A 330 -7.27 -7.29 4.40
N GLN A 331 -7.88 -8.04 3.49
CA GLN A 331 -7.70 -7.86 2.06
C GLN A 331 -8.60 -6.74 1.51
N THR A 332 -8.13 -5.98 0.54
CA THR A 332 -8.87 -4.89 -0.09
C THR A 332 -8.97 -5.11 -1.58
N LEU A 333 -10.18 -4.99 -2.14
CA LEU A 333 -10.44 -5.12 -3.58
C LEU A 333 -9.57 -4.17 -4.40
N ALA A 334 -9.16 -4.62 -5.59
CA ALA A 334 -8.52 -3.75 -6.56
C ALA A 334 -9.42 -2.55 -6.92
N THR A 335 -8.79 -1.38 -7.03
CA THR A 335 -9.46 -0.14 -7.44
C THR A 335 -9.49 0.00 -8.96
N GLY A 336 -8.44 -0.46 -9.65
CA GLY A 336 -8.21 -0.26 -11.07
C GLY A 336 -8.77 -1.38 -11.95
N PHE A 337 -8.80 -1.12 -13.25
CA PHE A 337 -9.34 -2.01 -14.28
C PHE A 337 -8.29 -2.51 -15.28
N HIS A 338 -7.05 -2.06 -15.17
CA HIS A 338 -5.92 -2.58 -15.96
C HIS A 338 -5.31 -3.84 -15.34
N THR A 339 -6.10 -4.55 -14.58
CA THR A 339 -5.78 -5.81 -13.92
C THR A 339 -6.97 -6.76 -14.00
N TYR A 340 -6.86 -7.97 -13.43
CA TYR A 340 -7.94 -8.95 -13.42
C TYR A 340 -8.96 -8.66 -12.32
N GLY A 341 -10.14 -9.27 -12.47
CA GLY A 341 -11.26 -9.17 -11.55
C GLY A 341 -12.44 -8.39 -12.13
N ASP A 342 -13.64 -8.68 -11.62
CA ASP A 342 -14.89 -8.06 -12.04
C ASP A 342 -15.50 -7.16 -10.95
N ILE A 343 -14.92 -7.19 -9.74
CA ILE A 343 -15.37 -6.44 -8.58
C ILE A 343 -14.28 -5.46 -8.19
N HIS A 344 -14.61 -4.18 -8.15
CA HIS A 344 -13.66 -3.11 -7.90
C HIS A 344 -14.14 -2.19 -6.78
N GLY A 345 -13.19 -1.59 -6.07
CA GLY A 345 -13.57 -0.72 -4.97
C GLY A 345 -12.42 -0.20 -4.12
N GLY A 346 -12.67 -0.17 -2.82
CA GLY A 346 -11.72 0.22 -1.80
C GLY A 346 -12.23 -0.22 -0.42
N ARG A 347 -11.58 0.20 0.65
CA ARG A 347 -11.96 -0.14 2.02
C ARG A 347 -12.01 1.09 2.90
N LEU A 348 -13.13 1.28 3.57
CA LEU A 348 -13.27 2.24 4.65
C LEU A 348 -12.74 1.64 5.96
N ILE A 349 -11.97 2.41 6.71
CA ILE A 349 -11.49 2.09 8.05
C ILE A 349 -11.82 3.26 8.96
N VAL A 350 -12.48 3.02 10.09
CA VAL A 350 -12.85 4.06 11.05
C VAL A 350 -12.25 3.71 12.41
N LEU A 351 -11.26 4.48 12.82
CA LEU A 351 -10.62 4.38 14.13
C LEU A 351 -11.42 5.15 15.17
N ASP A 352 -11.37 4.70 16.42
CA ASP A 352 -12.02 5.35 17.56
C ASP A 352 -11.01 5.64 18.66
N GLU A 353 -10.75 6.92 18.95
CA GLU A 353 -9.85 7.34 20.02
C GLU A 353 -10.29 6.83 21.42
N ASN A 354 -11.60 6.65 21.61
CA ASN A 354 -12.15 6.19 22.90
C ASN A 354 -12.10 4.67 23.07
N ASN A 355 -11.92 3.92 21.98
CA ASN A 355 -11.72 2.49 21.98
C ASN A 355 -10.59 2.07 20.99
N PRO A 356 -9.34 2.46 21.25
CA PRO A 356 -8.27 2.43 20.27
C PRO A 356 -7.78 1.01 19.88
N ARG A 357 -8.33 -0.02 20.50
CA ARG A 357 -8.06 -1.42 20.15
C ARG A 357 -9.13 -2.04 19.25
N GLU A 358 -10.17 -1.27 18.94
CA GLU A 358 -11.27 -1.66 18.06
C GLU A 358 -11.38 -0.67 16.90
N PHE A 359 -11.82 -1.13 15.76
CA PHE A 359 -12.11 -0.29 14.62
C PHE A 359 -13.28 -0.85 13.82
N TYR A 360 -13.94 0.00 13.08
CA TYR A 360 -14.92 -0.43 12.08
C TYR A 360 -14.24 -0.45 10.71
N THR A 361 -14.57 -1.42 9.88
CA THR A 361 -14.14 -1.45 8.48
C THR A 361 -15.19 -2.10 7.60
N GLU A 362 -15.23 -1.65 6.35
CA GLU A 362 -16.18 -2.12 5.34
C GLU A 362 -15.53 -2.06 3.95
N SER A 363 -15.77 -3.09 3.13
CA SER A 363 -15.43 -3.10 1.72
C SER A 363 -16.42 -2.21 0.97
N ILE A 364 -15.92 -1.29 0.16
CA ILE A 364 -16.73 -0.36 -0.67
C ILE A 364 -16.68 -0.87 -2.10
N GLU A 365 -17.68 -1.62 -2.49
CA GLU A 365 -17.84 -2.06 -3.88
C GLU A 365 -18.47 -0.95 -4.71
N ILE A 366 -17.97 -0.75 -5.93
CA ILE A 366 -18.46 0.23 -6.90
C ILE A 366 -18.87 -0.51 -8.17
N GLU A 367 -20.11 -0.35 -8.53
CA GLU A 367 -20.64 -0.91 -9.78
C GLU A 367 -19.96 -0.25 -10.99
N ARG A 368 -19.65 -1.07 -11.99
CA ARG A 368 -19.07 -0.63 -13.26
C ARG A 368 -20.02 0.33 -13.97
N ILE A 369 -19.47 1.36 -14.61
CA ILE A 369 -20.27 2.25 -15.47
C ILE A 369 -20.69 1.44 -16.71
N THR A 370 -21.99 1.20 -16.86
CA THR A 370 -22.53 0.67 -18.11
C THR A 370 -22.93 1.83 -19.00
N ASP A 371 -22.69 1.74 -20.32
CA ASP A 371 -22.98 2.80 -21.32
C ASP A 371 -24.45 3.26 -21.35
N THR A 372 -25.32 2.62 -20.58
CA THR A 372 -26.75 2.96 -20.47
C THR A 372 -27.05 4.11 -19.50
N ASN A 373 -26.06 4.61 -18.77
CA ASN A 373 -26.24 5.66 -17.74
C ASN A 373 -25.78 7.06 -18.17
N PHE A 374 -25.57 7.29 -19.48
CA PHE A 374 -25.31 8.62 -20.01
C PHE A 374 -26.59 9.15 -20.71
N ASP A 375 -27.45 9.77 -19.94
CA ASP A 375 -28.47 10.73 -20.41
C ASP A 375 -28.15 12.13 -19.87
#